data_75423d6029e0a876e28996ef36f9c508
#
_entry.id   75423d6029e0a876e28996ef36f9c508
#
_cell.length_a   1.000
_cell.length_b   1.000
_cell.length_c   1.000
_cell.angle_alpha   90.00
_cell.angle_beta   90.00
_cell.angle_gamma   90.00
#
_symmetry.space_group_name_H-M   'P 1'
#
loop_
_entity.id
_entity.type
_entity.pdbx_description
1 polymer ?
#
loop_
_entity_poly.entity_id
_entity_poly.type
_entity_poly.pdbx_seq_one_letter_code
_entity_poly.pdbx_strand_id
1 'polypeptide(L)'
;MRMSSQRTHRISRALLAAAVALGMQAAPADAQPRVEQGAPVRIDGTGTCTIGFNDSARHRSLVAAHCGAEGARVNAGGATGTLYRSKAYDGHLSNDWAAIQWDAGVAVGGNRFSGDAWVHPNDVRLGETICYFSRTRGAQTCGRFSGSADGTFFVAAPLSHPGDSGGPMWVPGRGFVGVVSSMWTSNPLPFLRGGDYVIGIVPHDGPAVPEARLVGVWGQNVLFGGLTGPVAEVLRKVVDGIFRVFAGLGLGGPSALRYS
;
A
#
# COMPACT_ATOMS: atom_id res chain seq x y z
N MET A 1 -63.03 20.88 83.51
CA MET A 1 -61.93 21.79 83.12
C MET A 1 -60.97 21.03 82.20
N ARG A 2 -60.63 21.59 81.07
CA ARG A 2 -59.75 21.18 79.96
C ARG A 2 -60.45 20.50 78.78
N MET A 3 -60.66 21.35 77.81
CA MET A 3 -60.96 21.05 76.41
C MET A 3 -59.75 20.36 75.72
N SER A 4 -60.00 19.33 75.02
CA SER A 4 -59.02 18.72 74.08
C SER A 4 -59.50 18.92 72.68
N SER A 5 -58.78 19.68 71.87
CA SER A 5 -59.00 20.00 70.49
C SER A 5 -58.57 18.80 69.57
N GLN A 6 -59.51 18.28 68.86
CA GLN A 6 -59.21 17.33 67.80
C GLN A 6 -58.81 18.09 66.53
N ARG A 7 -57.56 17.91 66.10
CA ARG A 7 -57.06 18.40 64.83
C ARG A 7 -57.31 17.30 63.78
N THR A 8 -58.19 17.60 62.87
CA THR A 8 -58.42 16.82 61.67
C THR A 8 -57.24 16.99 60.66
N HIS A 9 -56.50 15.94 60.47
CA HIS A 9 -55.52 15.89 59.34
C HIS A 9 -56.22 15.62 58.05
N ARG A 10 -56.27 16.59 57.18
CA ARG A 10 -56.62 16.43 55.77
C ARG A 10 -55.41 15.82 55.05
N ILE A 11 -55.57 14.56 54.61
CA ILE A 11 -54.58 13.91 53.76
C ILE A 11 -54.86 14.38 52.33
N SER A 12 -53.97 15.25 51.85
CA SER A 12 -53.95 15.63 50.44
C SER A 12 -53.32 14.49 49.63
N ARG A 13 -54.11 13.84 48.80
CA ARG A 13 -53.63 12.86 47.79
C ARG A 13 -52.97 13.64 46.68
N ALA A 14 -51.62 13.73 46.70
CA ALA A 14 -50.83 14.18 45.56
C ALA A 14 -50.80 13.02 44.53
N LEU A 15 -51.44 13.21 43.40
CA LEU A 15 -51.33 12.33 42.22
C LEU A 15 -49.98 12.57 41.62
N LEU A 16 -49.05 11.60 41.78
CA LEU A 16 -47.78 11.56 41.05
C LEU A 16 -48.07 11.08 39.64
N ALA A 17 -48.15 11.98 38.69
CA ALA A 17 -48.12 11.64 37.26
C ALA A 17 -46.70 11.25 36.90
N ALA A 18 -46.41 9.96 36.83
CA ALA A 18 -45.18 9.42 36.27
C ALA A 18 -45.23 9.60 34.73
N ALA A 19 -44.57 10.63 34.24
CA ALA A 19 -44.26 10.79 32.82
C ALA A 19 -43.24 9.70 32.43
N VAL A 20 -43.70 8.62 31.81
CA VAL A 20 -42.84 7.66 31.13
C VAL A 20 -42.30 8.35 29.90
N ALA A 21 -41.13 8.98 30.03
CA ALA A 21 -40.34 9.40 28.89
C ALA A 21 -39.86 8.13 28.19
N LEU A 22 -40.56 7.70 27.13
CA LEU A 22 -40.06 6.77 26.13
C LEU A 22 -38.86 7.43 25.48
N GLY A 23 -37.67 7.16 26.05
CA GLY A 23 -36.42 7.44 25.40
C GLY A 23 -36.39 6.67 24.09
N MET A 24 -36.71 7.34 22.98
CA MET A 24 -36.31 6.88 21.65
C MET A 24 -34.78 6.83 21.67
N GLN A 25 -34.23 5.66 21.98
CA GLN A 25 -32.83 5.39 21.68
C GLN A 25 -32.73 5.47 20.15
N ALA A 26 -32.20 6.58 19.66
CA ALA A 26 -31.76 6.65 18.27
C ALA A 26 -30.85 5.44 18.04
N ALA A 27 -31.24 4.56 17.12
CA ALA A 27 -30.36 3.48 16.67
C ALA A 27 -29.00 4.12 16.35
N PRO A 28 -27.86 3.52 16.74
CA PRO A 28 -26.58 4.03 16.38
C PRO A 28 -26.58 4.24 14.86
N ALA A 29 -26.40 5.46 14.40
CA ALA A 29 -26.26 5.73 12.98
C ALA A 29 -25.14 4.79 12.51
N ASP A 30 -25.43 3.91 11.55
CA ASP A 30 -24.43 2.99 11.00
C ASP A 30 -23.19 3.80 10.67
N ALA A 31 -22.11 3.51 11.37
CA ALA A 31 -20.86 4.27 11.20
C ALA A 31 -20.47 4.14 9.73
N GLN A 32 -20.35 5.27 9.05
CA GLN A 32 -19.96 5.33 7.63
C GLN A 32 -18.73 4.46 7.40
N PRO A 33 -18.77 3.49 6.44
CA PRO A 33 -17.63 2.63 6.15
C PRO A 33 -16.40 3.47 5.84
N ARG A 34 -15.27 3.16 6.49
CA ARG A 34 -14.04 3.94 6.39
C ARG A 34 -12.88 3.08 5.93
N VAL A 35 -12.10 3.59 4.98
CA VAL A 35 -10.93 2.92 4.41
C VAL A 35 -9.66 3.58 4.93
N GLU A 36 -8.80 2.78 5.55
CA GLU A 36 -7.51 3.23 6.08
C GLU A 36 -6.34 2.71 5.25
N GLN A 37 -5.25 3.46 5.22
CA GLN A 37 -3.99 2.99 4.63
C GLN A 37 -3.53 1.70 5.34
N GLY A 38 -3.16 0.69 4.56
CA GLY A 38 -2.77 -0.63 5.08
C GLY A 38 -3.94 -1.56 5.38
N ALA A 39 -5.19 -1.13 5.17
CA ALA A 39 -6.35 -2.01 5.34
C ALA A 39 -6.39 -3.10 4.27
N PRO A 40 -6.93 -4.30 4.60
CA PRO A 40 -7.18 -5.33 3.61
C PRO A 40 -8.29 -4.91 2.66
N VAL A 41 -8.14 -5.20 1.39
CA VAL A 41 -9.17 -5.03 0.38
C VAL A 41 -9.36 -6.34 -0.37
N ARG A 42 -10.57 -6.88 -0.35
CA ARG A 42 -10.97 -8.04 -1.17
C ARG A 42 -11.38 -7.55 -2.55
N ILE A 43 -10.92 -8.25 -3.56
CA ILE A 43 -11.19 -7.91 -4.95
C ILE A 43 -11.82 -9.13 -5.61
N ASP A 44 -12.96 -8.94 -6.26
CA ASP A 44 -13.69 -10.03 -6.89
C ASP A 44 -12.81 -10.77 -7.92
N GLY A 45 -12.82 -12.09 -7.82
CA GLY A 45 -12.12 -12.99 -8.73
C GLY A 45 -10.63 -13.21 -8.45
N THR A 46 -10.01 -12.47 -7.49
CA THR A 46 -8.55 -12.58 -7.30
C THR A 46 -8.09 -12.83 -5.87
N GLY A 47 -8.71 -12.22 -4.87
CA GLY A 47 -8.29 -12.43 -3.48
C GLY A 47 -8.21 -11.14 -2.66
N THR A 48 -7.22 -11.07 -1.78
CA THR A 48 -7.05 -9.93 -0.86
C THR A 48 -5.73 -9.26 -1.06
N CYS A 49 -5.76 -7.94 -1.29
CA CYS A 49 -4.61 -7.04 -1.33
C CYS A 49 -4.64 -6.05 -0.15
N THR A 50 -3.75 -5.10 -0.16
CA THR A 50 -3.57 -4.08 0.88
C THR A 50 -3.70 -2.69 0.29
N ILE A 51 -4.41 -1.79 0.96
CA ILE A 51 -4.54 -0.38 0.56
C ILE A 51 -3.19 0.32 0.73
N GLY A 52 -2.68 0.90 -0.35
CA GLY A 52 -1.38 1.58 -0.37
C GLY A 52 -1.43 3.04 0.01
N PHE A 53 -2.30 3.81 -0.61
CA PHE A 53 -2.40 5.24 -0.37
C PHE A 53 -3.84 5.72 -0.53
N ASN A 54 -4.28 6.58 0.35
CA ASN A 54 -5.60 7.20 0.34
C ASN A 54 -5.52 8.62 -0.22
N ASP A 55 -6.07 8.82 -1.41
CA ASP A 55 -6.24 10.11 -2.04
C ASP A 55 -7.66 10.62 -1.75
N SER A 56 -7.84 11.21 -0.58
CA SER A 56 -9.15 11.69 -0.12
C SER A 56 -9.72 12.78 -1.01
N ALA A 57 -8.86 13.61 -1.62
CA ALA A 57 -9.29 14.67 -2.53
C ALA A 57 -9.97 14.11 -3.79
N ARG A 58 -9.55 12.92 -4.24
CA ARG A 58 -10.14 12.23 -5.39
C ARG A 58 -11.06 11.08 -5.00
N HIS A 59 -11.34 10.93 -3.70
CA HIS A 59 -12.20 9.89 -3.14
C HIS A 59 -11.80 8.48 -3.60
N ARG A 60 -10.50 8.19 -3.60
CA ARG A 60 -9.93 6.93 -4.08
C ARG A 60 -8.76 6.44 -3.23
N SER A 61 -8.43 5.17 -3.39
CA SER A 61 -7.21 4.58 -2.83
C SER A 61 -6.36 3.94 -3.93
N LEU A 62 -5.06 3.84 -3.71
CA LEU A 62 -4.11 3.20 -4.63
C LEU A 62 -3.75 1.81 -4.14
N VAL A 63 -3.62 0.88 -5.08
CA VAL A 63 -3.22 -0.52 -4.88
C VAL A 63 -2.38 -0.99 -6.08
N ALA A 64 -1.91 -2.24 -6.09
CA ALA A 64 -1.27 -2.82 -7.26
C ALA A 64 -2.31 -3.23 -8.32
N ALA A 65 -1.96 -3.15 -9.61
CA ALA A 65 -2.87 -3.47 -10.71
C ALA A 65 -3.15 -4.97 -10.83
N HIS A 66 -2.15 -5.82 -10.51
CA HIS A 66 -2.34 -7.29 -10.52
C HIS A 66 -3.34 -7.77 -9.46
N CYS A 67 -3.71 -6.92 -8.51
CA CYS A 67 -4.69 -7.24 -7.46
C CYS A 67 -6.08 -7.57 -8.01
N GLY A 68 -6.45 -7.11 -9.21
CA GLY A 68 -7.76 -7.42 -9.79
C GLY A 68 -7.90 -7.03 -11.24
N ALA A 69 -8.96 -7.47 -11.89
CA ALA A 69 -9.28 -7.08 -13.25
C ALA A 69 -9.77 -5.62 -13.33
N GLU A 70 -9.65 -4.99 -14.50
CA GLU A 70 -10.29 -3.69 -14.77
C GLU A 70 -11.79 -3.77 -14.50
N GLY A 71 -12.34 -2.82 -13.74
CA GLY A 71 -13.74 -2.78 -13.38
C GLY A 71 -14.17 -3.74 -12.27
N ALA A 72 -13.25 -4.50 -11.67
CA ALA A 72 -13.58 -5.43 -10.59
C ALA A 72 -14.17 -4.69 -9.38
N ARG A 73 -15.17 -5.30 -8.76
CA ARG A 73 -15.73 -4.80 -7.49
C ARG A 73 -14.78 -5.13 -6.35
N VAL A 74 -14.73 -4.23 -5.38
CA VAL A 74 -13.88 -4.36 -4.20
C VAL A 74 -14.67 -4.13 -2.92
N ASN A 75 -14.19 -4.74 -1.83
CA ASN A 75 -14.72 -4.54 -0.49
C ASN A 75 -13.58 -4.44 0.53
N ALA A 76 -13.65 -3.41 1.37
CA ALA A 76 -12.72 -3.20 2.49
C ALA A 76 -13.53 -2.86 3.75
N GLY A 77 -13.84 -3.88 4.57
CA GLY A 77 -14.55 -3.66 5.84
C GLY A 77 -15.93 -3.02 5.69
N GLY A 78 -16.68 -3.40 4.65
CA GLY A 78 -17.99 -2.83 4.33
C GLY A 78 -17.95 -1.65 3.36
N ALA A 79 -16.80 -1.01 3.18
CA ALA A 79 -16.59 -0.03 2.10
C ALA A 79 -16.54 -0.75 0.75
N THR A 80 -17.32 -0.30 -0.21
CA THR A 80 -17.35 -0.86 -1.57
C THR A 80 -16.86 0.15 -2.60
N GLY A 81 -16.35 -0.35 -3.72
CA GLY A 81 -15.81 0.48 -4.79
C GLY A 81 -15.51 -0.32 -6.06
N THR A 82 -14.86 0.32 -7.01
CA THR A 82 -14.47 -0.27 -8.29
C THR A 82 -12.99 -0.02 -8.55
N LEU A 83 -12.28 -1.05 -8.98
CA LEU A 83 -10.86 -0.98 -9.31
C LEU A 83 -10.67 -0.54 -10.77
N TYR A 84 -9.78 0.43 -10.97
CA TYR A 84 -9.36 0.91 -12.27
C TYR A 84 -7.83 0.80 -12.37
N ARG A 85 -7.36 -0.03 -13.29
CA ARG A 85 -5.94 -0.24 -13.54
C ARG A 85 -5.30 0.97 -14.23
N SER A 86 -4.01 1.15 -14.05
CA SER A 86 -3.22 1.97 -14.95
C SER A 86 -3.45 1.53 -16.40
N LYS A 87 -3.68 2.47 -17.30
CA LYS A 87 -3.83 2.18 -18.75
C LYS A 87 -2.53 1.68 -19.37
N ALA A 88 -1.40 1.97 -18.71
CA ALA A 88 -0.08 1.57 -19.14
C ALA A 88 0.37 0.23 -18.49
N TYR A 89 -0.47 -0.42 -17.68
CA TYR A 89 -0.17 -1.72 -17.09
C TYR A 89 -0.14 -2.79 -18.17
N ASP A 90 1.01 -3.45 -18.31
CA ASP A 90 1.30 -4.44 -19.36
C ASP A 90 1.04 -5.91 -18.92
N GLY A 91 0.52 -6.09 -17.71
CA GLY A 91 0.33 -7.44 -17.14
C GLY A 91 1.56 -7.97 -16.40
N HIS A 92 2.63 -7.18 -16.33
CA HIS A 92 3.89 -7.51 -15.67
C HIS A 92 4.24 -6.49 -14.59
N LEU A 93 5.50 -6.07 -14.50
CA LEU A 93 5.99 -5.16 -13.47
C LEU A 93 5.79 -3.68 -13.79
N SER A 94 5.71 -3.33 -15.07
CA SER A 94 5.61 -1.93 -15.45
C SER A 94 4.20 -1.40 -15.20
N ASN A 95 4.14 -0.25 -14.52
CA ASN A 95 2.87 0.41 -14.22
C ASN A 95 1.87 -0.46 -13.45
N ASP A 96 2.38 -1.39 -12.62
CA ASP A 96 1.56 -2.27 -11.79
C ASP A 96 0.91 -1.52 -10.63
N TRP A 97 0.09 -0.54 -10.97
CA TRP A 97 -0.74 0.19 -10.02
C TRP A 97 -2.17 0.35 -10.51
N ALA A 98 -3.09 0.49 -9.57
CA ALA A 98 -4.50 0.72 -9.82
C ALA A 98 -5.07 1.70 -8.81
N ALA A 99 -6.16 2.36 -9.16
CA ALA A 99 -6.98 3.15 -8.27
C ALA A 99 -8.28 2.41 -7.95
N ILE A 100 -8.66 2.38 -6.69
CA ILE A 100 -10.00 2.01 -6.27
C ILE A 100 -10.80 3.30 -6.12
N GLN A 101 -11.78 3.50 -6.97
CA GLN A 101 -12.78 4.56 -6.80
C GLN A 101 -13.84 4.05 -5.84
N TRP A 102 -13.99 4.69 -4.69
CA TRP A 102 -14.95 4.29 -3.68
C TRP A 102 -16.36 4.77 -4.02
N ASP A 103 -17.36 3.97 -3.63
CA ASP A 103 -18.77 4.32 -3.79
C ASP A 103 -19.12 5.49 -2.86
N ALA A 104 -20.19 6.22 -3.21
CA ALA A 104 -20.70 7.30 -2.37
C ALA A 104 -21.01 6.81 -0.96
N GLY A 105 -20.68 7.61 0.04
CA GLY A 105 -20.87 7.25 1.44
C GLY A 105 -19.71 6.46 2.08
N VAL A 106 -18.63 6.18 1.36
CA VAL A 106 -17.40 5.66 1.94
C VAL A 106 -16.50 6.81 2.40
N ALA A 107 -16.01 6.76 3.62
CA ALA A 107 -15.01 7.69 4.11
C ALA A 107 -13.60 7.22 3.72
N VAL A 108 -12.85 8.04 3.00
CA VAL A 108 -11.43 7.78 2.69
C VAL A 108 -10.58 8.35 3.83
N GLY A 109 -9.90 7.47 4.56
CA GLY A 109 -9.09 7.80 5.73
C GLY A 109 -7.74 8.42 5.38
N GLY A 110 -6.94 8.68 6.40
CA GLY A 110 -5.60 9.24 6.24
C GLY A 110 -4.53 8.18 5.93
N ASN A 111 -3.32 8.66 5.68
CA ASN A 111 -2.15 7.86 5.36
C ASN A 111 -1.23 7.71 6.59
N ARG A 112 -1.64 6.87 7.53
CA ARG A 112 -1.03 6.72 8.86
C ARG A 112 0.43 6.22 8.85
N PHE A 113 0.86 5.54 7.80
CA PHE A 113 2.23 5.02 7.69
C PHE A 113 3.16 6.00 6.96
N SER A 114 2.69 6.54 5.85
CA SER A 114 3.50 7.38 4.97
C SER A 114 3.32 8.88 5.19
N GLY A 115 2.20 9.29 5.83
CA GLY A 115 1.72 10.66 5.67
C GLY A 115 1.24 10.92 4.25
N ASP A 116 0.84 12.16 3.97
CA ASP A 116 0.23 12.55 2.69
C ASP A 116 1.24 13.07 1.66
N ALA A 117 2.48 13.32 2.09
CA ALA A 117 3.55 13.75 1.20
C ALA A 117 4.00 12.62 0.26
N TRP A 118 4.42 12.99 -0.95
CA TRP A 118 4.96 12.08 -1.94
C TRP A 118 6.45 12.29 -2.12
N VAL A 119 7.19 11.20 -2.30
CA VAL A 119 8.62 11.20 -2.60
C VAL A 119 8.82 10.40 -3.88
N HIS A 120 9.34 11.06 -4.92
CA HIS A 120 9.67 10.33 -6.14
C HIS A 120 10.89 9.43 -5.89
N PRO A 121 10.94 8.17 -6.40
CA PRO A 121 12.09 7.29 -6.17
C PRO A 121 13.43 7.87 -6.65
N ASN A 122 13.42 8.74 -7.64
CA ASN A 122 14.64 9.42 -8.09
C ASN A 122 15.19 10.41 -7.05
N ASP A 123 14.38 10.82 -6.08
CA ASP A 123 14.78 11.69 -4.96
C ASP A 123 15.19 10.89 -3.72
N VAL A 124 15.16 9.56 -3.81
CA VAL A 124 15.62 8.64 -2.75
C VAL A 124 17.08 8.28 -3.03
N ARG A 125 17.93 8.43 -2.03
CA ARG A 125 19.35 8.10 -2.15
C ARG A 125 19.57 6.60 -2.06
N LEU A 126 20.53 6.07 -2.82
CA LEU A 126 20.94 4.68 -2.67
C LEU A 126 21.34 4.39 -1.22
N GLY A 127 20.82 3.28 -0.68
CA GLY A 127 21.00 2.90 0.72
C GLY A 127 20.12 3.64 1.72
N GLU A 128 19.31 4.61 1.30
CA GLU A 128 18.31 5.26 2.17
C GLU A 128 17.24 4.23 2.60
N THR A 129 16.72 4.41 3.79
CA THR A 129 15.72 3.48 4.34
C THR A 129 14.37 3.70 3.66
N ILE A 130 13.80 2.64 3.10
CA ILE A 130 12.39 2.57 2.69
C ILE A 130 11.71 1.49 3.54
N CYS A 131 10.53 1.81 4.04
CA CYS A 131 9.68 0.87 4.76
C CYS A 131 8.47 0.50 3.92
N TYR A 132 7.91 -0.67 4.15
CA TYR A 132 6.60 -1.08 3.66
C TYR A 132 5.78 -1.68 4.80
N PHE A 133 4.46 -1.63 4.68
CA PHE A 133 3.58 -2.31 5.62
C PHE A 133 3.26 -3.71 5.11
N SER A 134 3.72 -4.72 5.82
CA SER A 134 3.32 -6.10 5.60
C SER A 134 2.06 -6.40 6.39
N ARG A 135 0.94 -6.49 5.71
CA ARG A 135 -0.33 -6.84 6.31
C ARG A 135 -0.29 -8.25 6.92
N THR A 136 0.36 -9.17 6.22
CA THR A 136 0.48 -10.56 6.65
C THR A 136 1.27 -10.73 7.95
N ARG A 137 2.23 -9.84 8.21
CA ARG A 137 2.96 -9.77 9.48
C ARG A 137 2.31 -8.83 10.50
N GLY A 138 1.37 -7.99 10.07
CA GLY A 138 0.79 -6.95 10.91
C GLY A 138 1.77 -5.85 11.32
N ALA A 139 2.89 -5.70 10.60
CA ALA A 139 3.99 -4.81 10.99
C ALA A 139 4.64 -4.12 9.79
N GLN A 140 5.30 -2.99 10.05
CA GLN A 140 6.20 -2.40 9.08
C GLN A 140 7.49 -3.21 8.97
N THR A 141 8.01 -3.31 7.77
CA THR A 141 9.30 -3.91 7.44
C THR A 141 10.09 -2.87 6.65
N CYS A 142 11.35 -2.70 6.99
CA CYS A 142 12.19 -1.70 6.35
C CYS A 142 13.44 -2.34 5.72
N GLY A 143 13.94 -1.70 4.68
CA GLY A 143 15.13 -2.11 3.97
C GLY A 143 15.87 -0.93 3.36
N ARG A 144 16.84 -1.23 2.48
CA ARG A 144 17.68 -0.25 1.83
C ARG A 144 17.27 -0.07 0.38
N PHE A 145 17.03 1.18 -0.02
CA PHE A 145 16.76 1.50 -1.41
C PHE A 145 17.94 1.10 -2.30
N SER A 146 17.66 0.31 -3.32
CA SER A 146 18.66 -0.28 -4.22
C SER A 146 18.54 0.23 -5.66
N GLY A 147 17.76 1.28 -5.88
CA GLY A 147 17.63 1.94 -7.17
C GLY A 147 16.22 1.88 -7.76
N SER A 148 16.03 2.62 -8.84
CA SER A 148 14.77 2.71 -9.57
C SER A 148 15.00 2.79 -11.07
N ALA A 149 14.01 2.35 -11.83
CA ALA A 149 13.92 2.52 -13.28
C ALA A 149 12.46 2.74 -13.68
N ASP A 150 12.17 3.89 -14.29
CA ASP A 150 10.88 4.22 -14.88
C ASP A 150 9.68 3.85 -13.98
N GLY A 151 9.71 4.33 -12.74
CA GLY A 151 8.64 4.13 -11.76
C GLY A 151 8.67 2.81 -10.99
N THR A 152 9.48 1.85 -11.38
CA THR A 152 9.76 0.64 -10.61
C THR A 152 10.97 0.86 -9.73
N PHE A 153 10.93 0.44 -8.46
CA PHE A 153 12.06 0.58 -7.56
C PHE A 153 12.27 -0.66 -6.67
N PHE A 154 13.51 -0.85 -6.22
CA PHE A 154 13.94 -2.01 -5.47
C PHE A 154 14.34 -1.61 -4.05
N VAL A 155 13.91 -2.42 -3.09
CA VAL A 155 14.28 -2.27 -1.67
C VAL A 155 14.84 -3.60 -1.17
N ALA A 156 16.11 -3.60 -0.79
CA ALA A 156 16.73 -4.76 -0.13
C ALA A 156 16.12 -4.90 1.27
N ALA A 157 15.15 -5.78 1.40
CA ALA A 157 14.34 -5.99 2.60
C ALA A 157 13.87 -7.45 2.67
N PRO A 158 13.47 -7.96 3.84
CA PRO A 158 12.74 -9.22 3.93
C PRO A 158 11.56 -9.23 2.96
N LEU A 159 11.36 -10.36 2.28
CA LEU A 159 10.34 -10.49 1.23
C LEU A 159 8.93 -10.16 1.73
N SER A 160 8.15 -9.53 0.88
CA SER A 160 6.70 -9.42 1.05
C SER A 160 6.03 -10.80 0.90
N HIS A 161 4.76 -10.91 1.25
CA HIS A 161 3.99 -12.15 1.17
C HIS A 161 2.71 -11.90 0.36
N PRO A 162 2.09 -12.96 -0.19
CA PRO A 162 0.78 -12.86 -0.82
C PRO A 162 -0.22 -12.15 0.09
N GLY A 163 -0.81 -11.07 -0.42
CA GLY A 163 -1.69 -10.19 0.32
C GLY A 163 -1.06 -8.88 0.82
N ASP A 164 0.27 -8.73 0.76
CA ASP A 164 0.95 -7.45 1.00
C ASP A 164 0.90 -6.54 -0.24
N SER A 165 0.58 -7.13 -1.41
CA SER A 165 0.40 -6.41 -2.69
C SER A 165 -0.46 -5.17 -2.54
N GLY A 166 -0.02 -4.09 -3.14
CA GLY A 166 -0.70 -2.80 -3.06
C GLY A 166 -0.39 -2.02 -1.79
N GLY A 167 0.18 -2.64 -0.75
CA GLY A 167 0.51 -1.99 0.51
C GLY A 167 1.45 -0.79 0.36
N PRO A 168 1.44 0.17 1.31
CA PRO A 168 2.24 1.37 1.20
C PRO A 168 3.73 1.11 1.34
N MET A 169 4.52 1.81 0.53
CA MET A 169 5.97 1.95 0.66
C MET A 169 6.32 3.42 0.86
N TRP A 170 7.19 3.72 1.83
CA TRP A 170 7.51 5.11 2.17
C TRP A 170 8.93 5.29 2.70
N VAL A 171 9.46 6.50 2.57
CA VAL A 171 10.67 6.95 3.28
C VAL A 171 10.24 7.53 4.63
N PRO A 172 10.71 6.98 5.76
CA PRO A 172 10.38 7.50 7.08
C PRO A 172 10.64 9.00 7.22
N GLY A 173 9.63 9.73 7.68
CA GLY A 173 9.69 11.19 7.87
C GLY A 173 9.65 12.02 6.58
N ARG A 174 9.58 11.39 5.39
CA ARG A 174 9.52 12.12 4.11
C ARG A 174 8.23 11.91 3.35
N GLY A 175 7.74 10.67 3.23
CA GLY A 175 6.47 10.43 2.54
C GLY A 175 6.38 9.13 1.75
N PHE A 176 5.24 8.96 1.11
CA PHE A 176 4.88 7.83 0.28
C PHE A 176 5.73 7.80 -1.00
N VAL A 177 6.23 6.62 -1.36
CA VAL A 177 7.02 6.40 -2.59
C VAL A 177 6.22 5.62 -3.62
N GLY A 178 5.49 4.61 -3.18
CA GLY A 178 4.74 3.74 -4.08
C GLY A 178 4.05 2.59 -3.36
N VAL A 179 3.53 1.66 -4.13
CA VAL A 179 2.84 0.47 -3.64
C VAL A 179 3.70 -0.77 -3.81
N VAL A 180 3.56 -1.74 -2.90
CA VAL A 180 4.17 -3.07 -3.03
C VAL A 180 3.58 -3.76 -4.26
N SER A 181 4.43 -4.18 -5.18
CA SER A 181 4.05 -4.90 -6.40
C SER A 181 4.47 -6.36 -6.31
N SER A 182 5.74 -6.62 -6.14
CA SER A 182 6.29 -7.96 -6.22
C SER A 182 7.49 -8.15 -5.30
N MET A 183 8.03 -9.34 -5.31
CA MET A 183 9.26 -9.69 -4.60
C MET A 183 10.22 -10.41 -5.55
N TRP A 184 11.49 -10.26 -5.26
CA TRP A 184 12.54 -10.91 -6.02
C TRP A 184 13.65 -11.39 -5.11
N THR A 185 13.99 -12.67 -5.23
CA THR A 185 15.21 -13.23 -4.63
C THR A 185 16.27 -13.30 -5.71
N SER A 186 17.31 -12.48 -5.58
CA SER A 186 18.42 -12.53 -6.50
C SER A 186 19.41 -13.61 -6.06
N ASN A 187 19.74 -14.49 -6.97
CA ASN A 187 20.88 -15.40 -6.86
C ASN A 187 21.63 -15.38 -8.18
N PRO A 188 22.24 -14.24 -8.54
CA PRO A 188 22.68 -13.99 -9.91
C PRO A 188 23.85 -14.89 -10.32
N LEU A 189 24.72 -15.22 -9.39
CA LEU A 189 25.88 -16.10 -9.66
C LEU A 189 26.34 -16.74 -8.32
N PRO A 190 26.93 -17.95 -8.34
CA PRO A 190 27.34 -18.65 -7.13
C PRO A 190 28.30 -17.88 -6.21
N PHE A 191 29.02 -16.90 -6.74
CA PHE A 191 29.99 -16.09 -6.03
C PHE A 191 29.52 -14.67 -5.67
N LEU A 192 28.32 -14.28 -6.15
CA LEU A 192 27.69 -13.00 -5.77
C LEU A 192 26.63 -13.28 -4.71
N ARG A 193 26.75 -12.58 -3.59
CA ARG A 193 25.73 -12.66 -2.55
C ARG A 193 24.41 -12.19 -3.14
N GLY A 194 23.48 -13.11 -3.27
CA GLY A 194 22.10 -12.83 -3.53
C GLY A 194 21.45 -12.06 -2.38
N GLY A 195 20.28 -11.52 -2.61
CA GLY A 195 19.50 -10.83 -1.60
C GLY A 195 18.03 -10.89 -1.93
N ASP A 196 17.25 -10.63 -0.91
CA ASP A 196 15.81 -10.49 -1.00
C ASP A 196 15.46 -9.02 -1.28
N TYR A 197 14.58 -8.81 -2.24
CA TYR A 197 14.12 -7.48 -2.63
C TYR A 197 12.60 -7.45 -2.68
N VAL A 198 12.04 -6.37 -2.15
CA VAL A 198 10.65 -5.98 -2.40
C VAL A 198 10.66 -4.95 -3.51
N ILE A 199 9.80 -5.15 -4.48
CA ILE A 199 9.66 -4.26 -5.64
C ILE A 199 8.45 -3.37 -5.41
N GLY A 200 8.65 -2.08 -5.51
CA GLY A 200 7.61 -1.07 -5.44
C GLY A 200 7.37 -0.40 -6.78
N ILE A 201 6.15 0.06 -6.97
CA ILE A 201 5.71 0.81 -8.16
C ILE A 201 5.20 2.18 -7.73
N VAL A 202 5.70 3.19 -8.43
CA VAL A 202 5.14 4.56 -8.33
C VAL A 202 3.84 4.62 -9.13
N PRO A 203 2.77 5.15 -8.57
CA PRO A 203 1.53 5.36 -9.32
C PRO A 203 1.67 6.49 -10.36
N HIS A 204 2.15 6.16 -11.53
CA HIS A 204 2.25 7.04 -12.70
C HIS A 204 2.14 6.20 -13.97
N ASP A 205 1.73 6.80 -15.07
CA ASP A 205 1.71 6.14 -16.37
C ASP A 205 2.99 6.51 -17.12
N GLY A 206 3.94 5.59 -17.12
CA GLY A 206 5.21 5.69 -17.84
C GLY A 206 5.31 4.66 -18.96
N PRO A 207 6.37 4.71 -19.76
CA PRO A 207 6.64 3.67 -20.75
C PRO A 207 6.87 2.34 -20.02
N ALA A 208 6.45 1.24 -20.67
CA ALA A 208 6.75 -0.10 -20.17
C ALA A 208 8.27 -0.30 -20.12
N VAL A 209 8.76 -0.81 -19.01
CA VAL A 209 10.19 -1.10 -18.83
C VAL A 209 10.44 -2.56 -19.07
N PRO A 210 11.22 -2.94 -20.08
CA PRO A 210 11.60 -4.33 -20.26
C PRO A 210 12.26 -4.88 -19.00
N GLU A 211 11.85 -6.07 -18.60
CA GLU A 211 12.34 -6.75 -17.40
C GLU A 211 13.87 -6.83 -17.35
N ALA A 212 14.51 -7.07 -18.50
CA ALA A 212 15.96 -7.05 -18.66
C ALA A 212 16.59 -5.71 -18.25
N ARG A 213 15.89 -4.59 -18.47
CA ARG A 213 16.36 -3.26 -18.03
C ARG A 213 16.26 -3.10 -16.52
N LEU A 214 15.19 -3.61 -15.90
CA LEU A 214 15.05 -3.62 -14.45
C LEU A 214 16.17 -4.42 -13.77
N VAL A 215 16.46 -5.61 -14.29
CA VAL A 215 17.57 -6.46 -13.82
C VAL A 215 18.91 -5.75 -14.03
N GLY A 216 19.11 -5.08 -15.16
CA GLY A 216 20.31 -4.29 -15.45
C GLY A 216 20.52 -3.14 -14.46
N VAL A 217 19.46 -2.37 -14.18
CA VAL A 217 19.54 -1.25 -13.21
C VAL A 217 19.80 -1.78 -11.80
N TRP A 218 19.15 -2.86 -11.40
CA TRP A 218 19.42 -3.51 -10.13
C TRP A 218 20.88 -3.96 -10.03
N GLY A 219 21.37 -4.71 -11.04
CA GLY A 219 22.74 -5.21 -11.08
C GLY A 219 23.79 -4.09 -11.00
N GLN A 220 23.57 -3.01 -11.75
CA GLN A 220 24.41 -1.83 -11.68
C GLN A 220 24.46 -1.21 -10.29
N ASN A 221 23.32 -1.07 -9.64
CA ASN A 221 23.24 -0.45 -8.32
C ASN A 221 23.81 -1.34 -7.21
N VAL A 222 23.60 -2.65 -7.28
CA VAL A 222 24.16 -3.60 -6.31
C VAL A 222 25.68 -3.75 -6.47
N LEU A 223 26.15 -3.81 -7.71
CA LEU A 223 27.58 -4.00 -7.99
C LEU A 223 28.40 -2.72 -7.91
N PHE A 224 27.80 -1.59 -8.24
CA PHE A 224 28.52 -0.30 -8.42
C PHE A 224 27.87 0.87 -7.66
N GLY A 225 26.94 0.63 -6.76
CA GLY A 225 26.17 1.67 -6.06
C GLY A 225 26.99 2.69 -5.25
N GLY A 226 28.25 2.38 -4.98
CA GLY A 226 29.18 3.30 -4.33
C GLY A 226 30.21 3.95 -5.27
N LEU A 227 30.23 3.54 -6.55
CA LEU A 227 31.21 4.04 -7.51
C LEU A 227 30.67 5.27 -8.27
N THR A 228 31.47 6.30 -8.37
CA THR A 228 31.18 7.54 -9.10
C THR A 228 32.26 7.82 -10.14
N GLY A 229 31.98 8.70 -11.11
CA GLY A 229 32.90 9.14 -12.12
C GLY A 229 32.97 8.30 -13.39
N PRO A 230 33.88 8.65 -14.34
CA PRO A 230 33.92 8.06 -15.68
C PRO A 230 34.10 6.53 -15.70
N VAL A 231 34.91 6.02 -14.77
CA VAL A 231 35.14 4.56 -14.65
C VAL A 231 33.88 3.83 -14.26
N ALA A 232 33.08 4.36 -13.31
CA ALA A 232 31.81 3.78 -12.92
C ALA A 232 30.81 3.76 -14.09
N GLU A 233 30.82 4.80 -14.92
CA GLU A 233 29.95 4.87 -16.09
C GLU A 233 30.31 3.80 -17.14
N VAL A 234 31.58 3.61 -17.40
CA VAL A 234 32.07 2.57 -18.33
C VAL A 234 31.69 1.19 -17.79
N LEU A 235 31.95 0.92 -16.50
CA LEU A 235 31.59 -0.36 -15.87
C LEU A 235 30.09 -0.62 -15.92
N ARG A 236 29.25 0.40 -15.68
CA ARG A 236 27.80 0.28 -15.80
C ARG A 236 27.37 -0.11 -17.20
N LYS A 237 27.94 0.54 -18.23
CA LYS A 237 27.66 0.20 -19.64
C LYS A 237 28.07 -1.23 -20.01
N VAL A 238 29.21 -1.69 -19.50
CA VAL A 238 29.68 -3.07 -19.73
C VAL A 238 28.73 -4.07 -19.08
N VAL A 239 28.36 -3.85 -17.82
CA VAL A 239 27.43 -4.72 -17.09
C VAL A 239 26.06 -4.70 -17.74
N ASP A 240 25.53 -3.57 -18.16
CA ASP A 240 24.28 -3.45 -18.88
C ASP A 240 24.32 -4.25 -20.20
N GLY A 241 25.44 -4.18 -20.92
CA GLY A 241 25.67 -5.00 -22.12
C GLY A 241 25.65 -6.50 -21.83
N ILE A 242 26.31 -6.94 -20.77
CA ILE A 242 26.33 -8.34 -20.34
C ILE A 242 24.92 -8.81 -19.97
N PHE A 243 24.19 -8.04 -19.17
CA PHE A 243 22.81 -8.42 -18.78
C PHE A 243 21.85 -8.48 -19.98
N ARG A 244 22.02 -7.58 -20.97
CA ARG A 244 21.23 -7.67 -22.22
C ARG A 244 21.52 -8.93 -23.00
N VAL A 245 22.77 -9.35 -23.09
CA VAL A 245 23.16 -10.60 -23.75
C VAL A 245 22.54 -11.80 -23.02
N PHE A 246 22.65 -11.87 -21.68
CA PHE A 246 22.04 -12.95 -20.92
C PHE A 246 20.52 -12.98 -21.06
N ALA A 247 19.86 -11.82 -21.04
CA ALA A 247 18.43 -11.72 -21.26
C ALA A 247 18.04 -12.20 -22.67
N GLY A 248 18.84 -11.84 -23.70
CA GLY A 248 18.64 -12.30 -25.07
C GLY A 248 18.83 -13.81 -25.25
N LEU A 249 19.62 -14.44 -24.39
CA LEU A 249 19.84 -15.89 -24.38
C LEU A 249 18.85 -16.65 -23.50
N GLY A 250 17.89 -15.94 -22.86
CA GLY A 250 16.97 -16.53 -21.90
C GLY A 250 17.66 -16.95 -20.58
N LEU A 251 18.93 -16.55 -20.41
CA LEU A 251 19.73 -16.82 -19.22
C LEU A 251 19.66 -15.57 -18.33
N GLY A 252 18.92 -15.62 -17.27
CA GLY A 252 18.81 -14.49 -16.34
C GLY A 252 17.50 -13.72 -16.41
N GLY A 253 16.49 -14.30 -17.02
CA GLY A 253 15.12 -13.85 -16.83
C GLY A 253 14.71 -14.06 -15.36
N PRO A 254 13.80 -13.26 -14.84
CA PRO A 254 13.39 -13.33 -13.44
C PRO A 254 12.48 -14.54 -13.20
N SER A 255 13.02 -15.74 -13.35
CA SER A 255 12.35 -16.96 -12.86
C SER A 255 12.00 -16.92 -11.36
N ALA A 256 12.42 -15.85 -10.70
CA ALA A 256 12.20 -15.61 -9.28
C ALA A 256 11.31 -14.38 -8.97
N LEU A 257 10.81 -13.66 -9.98
CA LEU A 257 9.82 -12.61 -9.74
C LEU A 257 8.49 -13.25 -9.34
N ARG A 258 8.00 -12.91 -8.17
CA ARG A 258 6.71 -13.37 -7.66
C ARG A 258 5.90 -12.16 -7.23
N TYR A 259 4.64 -12.13 -7.62
CA TYR A 259 3.70 -11.17 -7.09
C TYR A 259 3.40 -11.51 -5.63
N SER A 260 3.35 -10.49 -4.80
CA SER A 260 3.10 -10.61 -3.37
C SER A 260 1.61 -10.65 -3.00
#